data_43f826797c476218396b50e1b3139c03
#
_entry.id   43f826797c476218396b50e1b3139c03
#
_cell.length_a   1.000
_cell.length_b   1.000
_cell.length_c   1.000
_cell.angle_alpha   90.00
_cell.angle_beta   90.00
_cell.angle_gamma   90.00
#
_symmetry.space_group_name_H-M   'P 1'
#
loop_
_entity.id
_entity.type
_entity.pdbx_description
1 polymer ?
#
loop_
_entity_poly.entity_id
_entity_poly.type
_entity_poly.pdbx_seq_one_letter_code
_entity_poly.pdbx_strand_id
1 'polypeptide(L)'
;MFTRRRMGRSVAVAATVVAVVLAAAWVGQAQEPPAARLVTPGSPPATWVLRAPEEPATRIPLIGETAPAFEAVTTQGPVKFPDDYKGKWVILFSHPADFTPVCTTEFMTFATMRPEFDALNCQLIGLSIDSNYSHIAWLRTIKEKIKYKDMANVEVTFPVVADVKMEVAKKYGMVQPSADDTKAVRAVFFIDPKAKIRAMIYYPLSNGRNFQEIKRLLIAMQTADAHNVATPADWQPGEDVIVPAPGSCGVANERVAKPDKDTTVMDWFMTFKKMPKDKLTLPPEK
;
A
#
# COMPACT_ATOMS: atom_id res chain seq x y z
N MET A 1 67.67 22.97 -0.98
CA MET A 1 68.27 22.24 0.15
C MET A 1 67.52 20.93 0.25
N PHE A 2 68.00 19.91 -0.41
CA PHE A 2 68.59 18.66 0.11
C PHE A 2 67.63 17.92 1.05
N THR A 3 67.24 16.63 0.91
CA THR A 3 67.78 15.42 0.26
C THR A 3 66.69 14.35 0.36
N ARG A 4 66.37 13.62 -0.63
CA ARG A 4 66.72 12.24 -1.09
C ARG A 4 67.02 11.20 -0.01
N ARG A 5 66.26 10.06 -0.01
CA ARG A 5 66.71 8.65 -0.22
C ARG A 5 65.76 7.69 0.52
N ARG A 6 65.49 6.48 0.21
CA ARG A 6 65.81 5.42 -0.80
C ARG A 6 64.97 4.22 -0.39
N MET A 7 64.29 3.61 -1.30
CA MET A 7 64.56 2.24 -1.86
C MET A 7 64.89 1.11 -0.85
N GLY A 8 64.12 0.06 -0.92
CA GLY A 8 64.40 -1.28 -0.38
C GLY A 8 63.23 -2.23 -0.68
N ARG A 9 63.29 -2.88 -1.73
CA ARG A 9 63.61 -4.29 -2.10
C ARG A 9 62.45 -5.28 -1.88
N SER A 10 62.02 -5.80 -3.02
CA SER A 10 61.25 -7.00 -3.25
C SER A 10 61.86 -8.25 -2.60
N VAL A 11 60.97 -9.09 -2.06
CA VAL A 11 61.25 -10.53 -1.95
C VAL A 11 60.06 -11.27 -2.52
N ALA A 12 60.28 -11.87 -3.69
CA ALA A 12 59.40 -12.83 -4.28
C ALA A 12 59.59 -14.19 -3.58
N VAL A 13 58.49 -14.73 -3.05
CA VAL A 13 58.47 -16.14 -2.62
C VAL A 13 57.56 -16.87 -3.62
N ALA A 14 58.21 -17.67 -4.42
CA ALA A 14 57.55 -18.63 -5.29
C ALA A 14 57.02 -19.79 -4.45
N ALA A 15 55.69 -19.94 -4.38
CA ALA A 15 55.04 -21.13 -3.85
C ALA A 15 54.58 -22.01 -5.00
N THR A 16 55.24 -23.11 -5.21
CA THR A 16 54.92 -24.18 -6.14
C THR A 16 53.64 -24.86 -5.64
N VAL A 17 52.54 -24.72 -6.38
CA VAL A 17 51.30 -25.48 -6.13
C VAL A 17 51.36 -26.78 -6.93
N VAL A 18 51.50 -27.90 -6.23
CA VAL A 18 51.31 -29.24 -6.78
C VAL A 18 49.83 -29.50 -6.91
N ALA A 19 49.34 -29.53 -8.13
CA ALA A 19 48.00 -29.96 -8.45
C ALA A 19 47.89 -31.49 -8.36
N VAL A 20 47.24 -32.00 -7.32
CA VAL A 20 46.79 -33.40 -7.28
C VAL A 20 45.40 -33.46 -7.87
N VAL A 21 45.31 -34.01 -9.06
CA VAL A 21 44.04 -34.34 -9.73
C VAL A 21 43.50 -35.61 -9.09
N LEU A 22 42.54 -35.52 -8.22
CA LEU A 22 41.67 -36.60 -7.77
C LEU A 22 40.45 -36.66 -8.69
N ALA A 23 40.46 -37.58 -9.64
CA ALA A 23 39.28 -37.97 -10.38
C ALA A 23 38.36 -38.77 -9.44
N ALA A 24 37.38 -38.12 -8.83
CA ALA A 24 36.29 -38.79 -8.13
C ALA A 24 35.27 -39.28 -9.15
N ALA A 25 35.23 -40.59 -9.37
CA ALA A 25 34.17 -41.25 -10.14
C ALA A 25 32.80 -40.96 -9.51
N TRP A 26 31.97 -40.25 -10.23
CA TRP A 26 30.57 -40.04 -9.87
C TRP A 26 29.81 -41.33 -10.16
N VAL A 27 29.66 -42.20 -9.16
CA VAL A 27 28.72 -43.32 -9.20
C VAL A 27 27.35 -42.73 -8.90
N GLY A 28 26.55 -42.58 -9.96
CA GLY A 28 25.14 -42.19 -9.81
C GLY A 28 24.41 -43.26 -9.02
N GLN A 29 24.02 -42.96 -7.81
CA GLN A 29 23.03 -43.75 -7.07
C GLN A 29 21.70 -43.55 -7.78
N ALA A 30 21.28 -44.59 -8.51
CA ALA A 30 19.90 -44.70 -8.95
C ALA A 30 19.02 -44.77 -7.68
N GLN A 31 18.18 -43.77 -7.46
CA GLN A 31 17.16 -43.83 -6.44
C GLN A 31 16.17 -44.93 -6.83
N GLU A 32 16.10 -45.98 -6.05
CA GLU A 32 15.06 -46.99 -6.22
C GLU A 32 13.67 -46.30 -6.07
N PRO A 33 12.72 -46.65 -6.93
CA PRO A 33 11.36 -46.15 -6.77
C PRO A 33 10.80 -46.67 -5.43
N PRO A 34 10.03 -45.84 -4.73
CA PRO A 34 9.47 -46.23 -3.43
C PRO A 34 8.68 -47.55 -3.61
N ALA A 35 9.05 -48.57 -2.81
CA ALA A 35 8.39 -49.88 -2.82
C ALA A 35 6.89 -49.67 -2.70
N ALA A 36 6.15 -50.25 -3.66
CA ALA A 36 4.69 -50.29 -3.60
C ALA A 36 4.28 -50.99 -2.29
N ARG A 37 3.66 -50.26 -1.36
CA ARG A 37 3.06 -50.83 -0.16
C ARG A 37 1.96 -51.78 -0.60
N LEU A 38 2.19 -53.08 -0.39
CA LEU A 38 1.14 -54.07 -0.49
C LEU A 38 0.03 -53.71 0.51
N VAL A 39 -1.14 -53.33 -0.03
CA VAL A 39 -2.35 -53.11 0.75
C VAL A 39 -2.80 -54.48 1.30
N THR A 40 -2.68 -54.69 2.60
CA THR A 40 -3.19 -55.88 3.24
C THR A 40 -4.73 -55.91 3.15
N PRO A 41 -5.35 -57.02 2.74
CA PRO A 41 -6.80 -57.12 2.72
C PRO A 41 -7.35 -57.03 4.17
N GLY A 42 -8.09 -55.95 4.44
CA GLY A 42 -8.70 -55.74 5.78
C GLY A 42 -8.50 -54.35 6.36
N SER A 43 -7.71 -53.45 5.73
CA SER A 43 -7.67 -52.04 6.11
C SER A 43 -8.96 -51.35 5.67
N PRO A 44 -9.64 -50.59 6.57
CA PRO A 44 -10.79 -49.80 6.13
C PRO A 44 -10.37 -48.87 5.00
N PRO A 45 -11.27 -48.60 4.03
CA PRO A 45 -10.94 -47.68 2.94
C PRO A 45 -10.51 -46.36 3.55
N ALA A 46 -9.40 -45.80 3.07
CA ALA A 46 -8.97 -44.46 3.42
C ALA A 46 -10.16 -43.54 3.14
N THR A 47 -10.86 -43.11 4.18
CA THR A 47 -11.88 -42.07 4.05
C THR A 47 -11.11 -40.81 3.55
N TRP A 48 -11.29 -40.46 2.30
CA TRP A 48 -10.89 -39.17 1.78
C TRP A 48 -11.74 -38.15 2.52
N VAL A 49 -11.26 -37.73 3.70
CA VAL A 49 -11.76 -36.51 4.31
C VAL A 49 -11.38 -35.41 3.32
N LEU A 50 -12.37 -34.98 2.53
CA LEU A 50 -12.26 -33.73 1.82
C LEU A 50 -11.99 -32.68 2.89
N ARG A 51 -10.70 -32.35 3.11
CA ARG A 51 -10.36 -31.16 3.87
C ARG A 51 -11.12 -30.04 3.19
N ALA A 52 -12.01 -29.40 3.93
CA ALA A 52 -12.56 -28.14 3.48
C ALA A 52 -11.38 -27.30 2.98
N PRO A 53 -11.51 -26.60 1.85
CA PRO A 53 -10.43 -25.77 1.37
C PRO A 53 -9.94 -24.94 2.56
N GLU A 54 -8.69 -25.09 2.95
CA GLU A 54 -8.08 -24.17 3.90
C GLU A 54 -8.37 -22.78 3.35
N GLU A 55 -9.07 -21.95 4.14
CA GLU A 55 -9.28 -20.57 3.74
C GLU A 55 -7.93 -20.01 3.33
N PRO A 56 -7.82 -19.43 2.13
CA PRO A 56 -6.53 -19.00 1.62
C PRO A 56 -5.91 -18.08 2.65
N ALA A 57 -4.73 -18.48 3.15
CA ALA A 57 -3.97 -17.68 4.08
C ALA A 57 -3.92 -16.24 3.53
N THR A 58 -4.55 -15.30 4.23
CA THR A 58 -4.48 -13.85 4.05
C THR A 58 -4.25 -13.36 2.62
N ARG A 59 -5.32 -13.20 1.84
CA ARG A 59 -5.21 -12.50 0.54
C ARG A 59 -5.44 -10.99 0.73
N ILE A 60 -4.71 -10.22 -0.06
CA ILE A 60 -4.97 -8.79 -0.21
C ILE A 60 -6.37 -8.63 -0.81
N PRO A 61 -7.29 -7.84 -0.19
CA PRO A 61 -8.59 -7.57 -0.78
C PRO A 61 -8.42 -6.76 -2.07
N LEU A 62 -9.16 -7.10 -3.11
CA LEU A 62 -9.01 -6.51 -4.44
C LEU A 62 -9.84 -5.24 -4.61
N ILE A 63 -9.48 -4.43 -5.63
CA ILE A 63 -10.27 -3.26 -6.04
C ILE A 63 -11.68 -3.70 -6.45
N GLY A 64 -12.71 -2.99 -5.94
CA GLY A 64 -14.12 -3.31 -6.13
C GLY A 64 -14.71 -4.23 -5.07
N GLU A 65 -13.91 -4.94 -4.29
CA GLU A 65 -14.39 -5.75 -3.18
C GLU A 65 -14.83 -4.89 -1.98
N THR A 66 -15.67 -5.47 -1.14
CA THR A 66 -16.01 -4.86 0.14
C THR A 66 -14.81 -4.93 1.07
N ALA A 67 -14.43 -3.81 1.65
CA ALA A 67 -13.35 -3.74 2.61
C ALA A 67 -13.66 -4.65 3.83
N PRO A 68 -12.72 -5.51 4.25
CA PRO A 68 -12.93 -6.42 5.36
C PRO A 68 -13.30 -5.69 6.65
N ALA A 69 -14.39 -6.13 7.29
CA ALA A 69 -14.84 -5.55 8.54
C ALA A 69 -13.94 -5.95 9.71
N PHE A 70 -13.79 -5.04 10.68
CA PHE A 70 -13.07 -5.29 11.92
C PHE A 70 -13.60 -4.44 13.08
N GLU A 71 -13.39 -4.93 14.28
CA GLU A 71 -13.51 -4.15 15.52
C GLU A 71 -12.13 -4.10 16.17
N ALA A 72 -11.72 -2.93 16.64
CA ALA A 72 -10.39 -2.76 17.21
C ALA A 72 -10.33 -1.65 18.26
N VAL A 73 -9.36 -1.76 19.16
CA VAL A 73 -8.99 -0.67 20.07
C VAL A 73 -8.05 0.28 19.35
N THR A 74 -8.29 1.58 19.50
CA THR A 74 -7.46 2.63 18.92
C THR A 74 -7.06 3.67 19.94
N THR A 75 -6.17 4.57 19.57
CA THR A 75 -5.80 5.75 20.39
C THR A 75 -6.95 6.72 20.66
N GLN A 76 -8.06 6.60 19.94
CA GLN A 76 -9.25 7.45 20.08
C GLN A 76 -10.46 6.67 20.63
N GLY A 77 -10.22 5.46 21.18
CA GLY A 77 -11.27 4.56 21.66
C GLY A 77 -11.52 3.39 20.70
N PRO A 78 -12.52 2.53 21.00
CA PRO A 78 -12.87 1.41 20.14
C PRO A 78 -13.50 1.91 18.85
N VAL A 79 -13.23 1.19 17.75
CA VAL A 79 -13.85 1.44 16.42
C VAL A 79 -14.45 0.16 15.87
N LYS A 80 -15.57 0.33 15.13
CA LYS A 80 -16.23 -0.72 14.34
C LYS A 80 -16.19 -0.29 12.87
N PHE A 81 -15.30 -0.89 12.11
CA PHE A 81 -15.21 -0.60 10.68
C PHE A 81 -16.03 -1.63 9.88
N PRO A 82 -16.84 -1.24 8.89
CA PRO A 82 -17.05 0.11 8.36
C PRO A 82 -18.17 0.91 9.04
N ASP A 83 -18.83 0.40 10.06
CA ASP A 83 -20.08 0.96 10.58
C ASP A 83 -19.94 2.41 11.07
N ASP A 84 -18.86 2.73 11.78
CA ASP A 84 -18.60 4.07 12.31
C ASP A 84 -18.22 5.09 11.21
N TYR A 85 -17.97 4.61 10.00
CA TYR A 85 -17.49 5.41 8.86
C TYR A 85 -18.47 5.44 7.68
N LYS A 86 -19.70 4.98 7.84
CA LYS A 86 -20.72 4.99 6.79
C LYS A 86 -20.91 6.37 6.18
N GLY A 87 -20.96 6.43 4.84
CA GLY A 87 -21.11 7.68 4.10
C GLY A 87 -19.85 8.54 3.97
N LYS A 88 -18.73 8.07 4.46
CA LYS A 88 -17.44 8.76 4.38
C LYS A 88 -16.43 7.94 3.56
N TRP A 89 -15.52 8.63 2.90
CA TRP A 89 -14.30 8.01 2.42
C TRP A 89 -13.40 7.69 3.60
N VAL A 90 -12.64 6.61 3.49
CA VAL A 90 -11.65 6.21 4.50
C VAL A 90 -10.34 5.91 3.82
N ILE A 91 -9.26 6.45 4.36
CA ILE A 91 -7.90 6.03 4.08
C ILE A 91 -7.42 5.22 5.27
N LEU A 92 -7.43 3.89 5.11
CA LEU A 92 -6.83 2.96 6.06
C LEU A 92 -5.38 2.73 5.64
N PHE A 93 -4.44 3.06 6.53
CA PHE A 93 -3.03 2.92 6.23
C PHE A 93 -2.26 2.23 7.34
N SER A 94 -1.29 1.42 6.98
CA SER A 94 -0.40 0.76 7.94
C SER A 94 0.98 1.40 7.99
N HIS A 95 1.65 1.24 9.13
CA HIS A 95 3.05 1.61 9.31
C HIS A 95 3.80 0.48 10.01
N PRO A 96 5.11 0.34 9.78
CA PRO A 96 5.91 -0.78 10.28
C PRO A 96 6.02 -0.87 11.80
N ALA A 97 6.30 0.24 12.47
CA ALA A 97 6.42 0.28 13.93
C ALA A 97 6.44 1.74 14.44
N ASP A 98 5.98 1.91 15.67
CA ASP A 98 6.14 3.13 16.43
C ASP A 98 7.62 3.47 16.66
N PHE A 99 7.92 4.71 17.03
CA PHE A 99 9.27 5.19 17.33
C PHE A 99 10.30 4.98 16.20
N THR A 100 9.84 4.86 14.95
CA THR A 100 10.73 4.77 13.79
C THR A 100 10.75 6.10 13.02
N PRO A 101 11.90 6.50 12.44
CA PRO A 101 12.06 7.82 11.83
C PRO A 101 11.09 8.08 10.67
N VAL A 102 10.97 7.15 9.72
CA VAL A 102 10.11 7.32 8.55
C VAL A 102 8.65 7.40 8.97
N CYS A 103 8.18 6.49 9.85
CA CYS A 103 6.79 6.53 10.34
C CYS A 103 6.49 7.83 11.08
N THR A 104 7.44 8.35 11.85
CA THR A 104 7.29 9.62 12.54
C THR A 104 7.06 10.78 11.58
N THR A 105 7.84 10.88 10.50
CA THR A 105 7.65 11.92 9.49
C THR A 105 6.31 11.78 8.75
N GLU A 106 5.86 10.54 8.50
CA GLU A 106 4.57 10.26 7.88
C GLU A 106 3.40 10.69 8.75
N PHE A 107 3.42 10.36 10.04
CA PHE A 107 2.35 10.73 10.97
C PHE A 107 2.25 12.25 11.16
N MET A 108 3.39 12.94 11.25
CA MET A 108 3.40 14.40 11.30
C MET A 108 2.77 15.01 10.04
N THR A 109 3.11 14.47 8.86
CA THR A 109 2.57 14.96 7.58
C THR A 109 1.07 14.69 7.47
N PHE A 110 0.60 13.47 7.77
CA PHE A 110 -0.83 13.16 7.75
C PHE A 110 -1.61 14.00 8.75
N ALA A 111 -1.10 14.17 9.97
CA ALA A 111 -1.77 14.97 10.99
C ALA A 111 -1.90 16.45 10.55
N THR A 112 -0.86 17.01 9.94
CA THR A 112 -0.89 18.38 9.41
C THR A 112 -1.86 18.51 8.23
N MET A 113 -2.00 17.48 7.40
CA MET A 113 -2.91 17.45 6.25
C MET A 113 -4.34 17.00 6.62
N ARG A 114 -4.60 16.58 7.86
CA ARG A 114 -5.91 16.09 8.26
C ARG A 114 -7.07 17.04 7.91
N PRO A 115 -7.00 18.36 8.14
CA PRO A 115 -8.10 19.26 7.76
C PRO A 115 -8.42 19.21 6.25
N GLU A 116 -7.43 18.93 5.40
CA GLU A 116 -7.62 18.79 3.96
C GLU A 116 -8.42 17.50 3.63
N PHE A 117 -8.12 16.40 4.32
CA PHE A 117 -8.89 15.14 4.17
C PHE A 117 -10.30 15.26 4.76
N ASP A 118 -10.46 15.93 5.89
CA ASP A 118 -11.79 16.18 6.49
C ASP A 118 -12.67 16.99 5.53
N ALA A 119 -12.13 18.02 4.86
CA ALA A 119 -12.83 18.80 3.84
C ALA A 119 -13.24 17.97 2.60
N LEU A 120 -12.51 16.88 2.34
CA LEU A 120 -12.83 15.90 1.29
C LEU A 120 -13.80 14.80 1.80
N ASN A 121 -14.45 14.97 2.95
CA ASN A 121 -15.26 13.94 3.60
C ASN A 121 -14.50 12.60 3.75
N CYS A 122 -13.22 12.65 4.08
CA CYS A 122 -12.34 11.48 4.19
C CYS A 122 -11.74 11.37 5.58
N GLN A 123 -11.89 10.21 6.20
CA GLN A 123 -11.32 9.89 7.50
C GLN A 123 -10.04 9.09 7.35
N LEU A 124 -9.08 9.35 8.24
CA LEU A 124 -7.81 8.66 8.30
C LEU A 124 -7.84 7.64 9.44
N ILE A 125 -7.36 6.42 9.18
CA ILE A 125 -7.17 5.37 10.18
C ILE A 125 -5.77 4.81 10.02
N GLY A 126 -4.90 5.01 11.02
CA GLY A 126 -3.59 4.38 11.08
C GLY A 126 -3.68 2.97 11.67
N LEU A 127 -2.71 2.11 11.36
CA LEU A 127 -2.61 0.76 11.91
C LEU A 127 -1.16 0.33 12.04
N SER A 128 -0.80 -0.29 13.15
CA SER A 128 0.36 -1.17 13.25
C SER A 128 0.11 -2.31 14.25
N ILE A 129 1.07 -3.21 14.37
CA ILE A 129 1.03 -4.31 15.33
C ILE A 129 1.48 -3.91 16.74
N ASP A 130 1.81 -2.64 16.96
CA ASP A 130 2.18 -2.13 18.26
C ASP A 130 0.96 -2.04 19.20
N SER A 131 1.26 -1.97 20.50
CA SER A 131 0.20 -1.84 21.52
C SER A 131 -0.35 -0.41 21.57
N ASN A 132 -1.58 -0.27 22.07
CA ASN A 132 -2.19 1.05 22.25
C ASN A 132 -1.38 1.97 23.17
N TYR A 133 -0.70 1.41 24.18
CA TYR A 133 0.19 2.18 25.05
C TYR A 133 1.44 2.68 24.33
N SER A 134 1.98 1.89 23.41
CA SER A 134 3.08 2.31 22.54
C SER A 134 2.63 3.49 21.67
N HIS A 135 1.50 3.36 20.99
CA HIS A 135 0.93 4.44 20.17
C HIS A 135 0.79 5.74 20.98
N ILE A 136 0.14 5.67 22.12
CA ILE A 136 -0.07 6.86 22.98
C ILE A 136 1.26 7.52 23.36
N ALA A 137 2.24 6.74 23.79
CA ALA A 137 3.56 7.24 24.17
C ALA A 137 4.29 7.87 22.97
N TRP A 138 4.23 7.22 21.81
CA TRP A 138 4.84 7.71 20.58
C TRP A 138 4.20 9.01 20.08
N LEU A 139 2.87 9.08 20.03
CA LEU A 139 2.14 10.28 19.61
C LEU A 139 2.42 11.48 20.53
N ARG A 140 2.54 11.25 21.84
CA ARG A 140 3.00 12.27 22.77
C ARG A 140 4.42 12.74 22.46
N THR A 141 5.33 11.80 22.19
CA THR A 141 6.71 12.13 21.81
C THR A 141 6.76 12.96 20.53
N ILE A 142 5.95 12.62 19.53
CA ILE A 142 5.82 13.41 18.30
C ILE A 142 5.42 14.85 18.63
N LYS A 143 4.38 15.04 19.43
CA LYS A 143 3.87 16.37 19.80
C LYS A 143 4.89 17.17 20.61
N GLU A 144 5.50 16.55 21.61
CA GLU A 144 6.32 17.26 22.59
C GLU A 144 7.77 17.50 22.13
N LYS A 145 8.34 16.60 21.31
CA LYS A 145 9.79 16.56 21.10
C LYS A 145 10.22 16.62 19.62
N ILE A 146 9.36 16.24 18.70
CA ILE A 146 9.81 16.07 17.30
C ILE A 146 9.54 17.35 16.50
N LYS A 147 10.54 17.70 15.71
CA LYS A 147 10.45 18.76 14.67
C LYS A 147 10.89 18.17 13.36
N TYR A 148 10.12 18.39 12.32
CA TYR A 148 10.44 17.92 10.97
C TYR A 148 10.00 18.97 9.95
N LYS A 149 10.93 19.48 9.15
CA LYS A 149 10.72 20.66 8.28
C LYS A 149 10.17 21.82 9.13
N ASP A 150 9.08 22.42 8.70
CA ASP A 150 8.36 23.51 9.37
C ASP A 150 7.32 23.02 10.41
N MET A 151 7.17 21.68 10.55
CA MET A 151 6.22 21.08 11.48
C MET A 151 6.82 20.91 12.88
N ALA A 152 6.12 21.41 13.89
CA ALA A 152 6.42 21.23 15.30
C ALA A 152 5.11 21.21 16.11
N ASN A 153 5.12 20.61 17.29
CA ASN A 153 3.94 20.46 18.15
C ASN A 153 2.75 19.80 17.44
N VAL A 154 3.03 18.87 16.52
CA VAL A 154 2.00 18.21 15.72
C VAL A 154 1.21 17.23 16.57
N GLU A 155 -0.10 17.42 16.64
CA GLU A 155 -1.03 16.52 17.32
C GLU A 155 -1.70 15.58 16.33
N VAL A 156 -1.51 14.28 16.55
CA VAL A 156 -2.17 13.23 15.76
C VAL A 156 -3.54 12.95 16.38
N THR A 157 -4.59 13.33 15.69
CA THR A 157 -5.97 13.26 16.18
C THR A 157 -6.83 12.21 15.46
N PHE A 158 -6.29 11.52 14.45
CA PHE A 158 -6.94 10.37 13.85
C PHE A 158 -6.65 9.08 14.65
N PRO A 159 -7.57 8.09 14.63
CA PRO A 159 -7.36 6.83 15.34
C PRO A 159 -6.20 6.02 14.78
N VAL A 160 -5.44 5.38 15.66
CA VAL A 160 -4.39 4.41 15.33
C VAL A 160 -4.78 3.07 15.94
N VAL A 161 -4.99 2.07 15.11
CA VAL A 161 -5.39 0.72 15.51
C VAL A 161 -4.21 -0.04 16.11
N ALA A 162 -4.40 -0.56 17.32
CA ALA A 162 -3.45 -1.43 18.01
C ALA A 162 -3.71 -2.89 17.65
N ASP A 163 -3.17 -3.35 16.51
CA ASP A 163 -3.40 -4.68 15.96
C ASP A 163 -2.36 -5.71 16.43
N VAL A 164 -2.14 -5.82 17.74
CA VAL A 164 -1.13 -6.70 18.37
C VAL A 164 -1.26 -8.16 17.91
N LYS A 165 -2.46 -8.63 17.61
CA LYS A 165 -2.71 -9.98 17.11
C LYS A 165 -2.59 -10.14 15.60
N MET A 166 -2.33 -9.05 14.89
CA MET A 166 -2.27 -9.01 13.43
C MET A 166 -3.57 -9.46 12.73
N GLU A 167 -4.71 -9.33 13.40
CA GLU A 167 -6.00 -9.76 12.84
C GLU A 167 -6.45 -8.88 11.68
N VAL A 168 -6.32 -7.57 11.83
CA VAL A 168 -6.65 -6.59 10.77
C VAL A 168 -5.57 -6.58 9.70
N ALA A 169 -4.30 -6.53 10.10
CA ALA A 169 -3.17 -6.54 9.17
C ALA A 169 -3.18 -7.75 8.24
N LYS A 170 -3.56 -8.93 8.74
CA LYS A 170 -3.72 -10.14 7.93
C LYS A 170 -4.92 -10.05 6.98
N LYS A 171 -6.09 -9.58 7.44
CA LYS A 171 -7.28 -9.40 6.58
C LYS A 171 -7.03 -8.48 5.39
N TYR A 172 -6.12 -7.51 5.54
CA TYR A 172 -5.77 -6.55 4.50
C TYR A 172 -4.46 -6.88 3.77
N GLY A 173 -3.84 -8.03 4.06
CA GLY A 173 -2.56 -8.42 3.44
C GLY A 173 -1.42 -7.45 3.71
N MET A 174 -1.46 -6.75 4.86
CA MET A 174 -0.43 -5.78 5.26
C MET A 174 0.83 -6.46 5.81
N VAL A 175 0.74 -7.72 6.25
CA VAL A 175 1.88 -8.56 6.62
C VAL A 175 2.21 -9.43 5.42
N GLN A 176 3.38 -9.23 4.83
CA GLN A 176 3.78 -9.96 3.62
C GLN A 176 4.30 -11.35 3.97
N PRO A 177 3.95 -12.41 3.20
CA PRO A 177 4.37 -13.79 3.49
C PRO A 177 5.88 -14.02 3.48
N SER A 178 6.61 -13.20 2.72
CA SER A 178 8.07 -13.27 2.60
C SER A 178 8.82 -12.28 3.50
N ALA A 179 8.12 -11.60 4.42
CA ALA A 179 8.77 -10.69 5.35
C ALA A 179 9.49 -11.49 6.46
N ASP A 180 10.71 -11.09 6.78
CA ASP A 180 11.51 -11.70 7.85
C ASP A 180 11.00 -11.36 9.26
N ASP A 181 10.03 -10.44 9.35
CA ASP A 181 9.42 -10.01 10.61
C ASP A 181 7.89 -9.84 10.47
N THR A 182 7.23 -9.52 11.58
CA THR A 182 5.77 -9.32 11.65
C THR A 182 5.31 -7.90 11.35
N LYS A 183 6.23 -6.99 11.01
CA LYS A 183 5.88 -5.60 10.75
C LYS A 183 4.96 -5.45 9.55
N ALA A 184 3.94 -4.63 9.68
CA ALA A 184 3.10 -4.26 8.56
C ALA A 184 3.89 -3.43 7.54
N VAL A 185 3.69 -3.68 6.24
CA VAL A 185 4.21 -2.82 5.18
C VAL A 185 3.53 -1.45 5.21
N ARG A 186 4.05 -0.49 4.43
CA ARG A 186 3.39 0.83 4.27
C ARG A 186 2.28 0.74 3.24
N ALA A 187 1.18 0.12 3.60
CA ALA A 187 0.00 0.04 2.73
C ALA A 187 -0.91 1.26 2.93
N VAL A 188 -1.64 1.61 1.88
CA VAL A 188 -2.73 2.60 1.88
C VAL A 188 -3.89 2.01 1.12
N PHE A 189 -5.06 1.95 1.75
CA PHE A 189 -6.31 1.53 1.13
C PHE A 189 -7.26 2.73 1.06
N PHE A 190 -7.74 3.01 -0.14
CA PHE A 190 -8.79 3.98 -0.36
C PHE A 190 -10.13 3.26 -0.38
N ILE A 191 -10.99 3.60 0.55
CA ILE A 191 -12.28 2.93 0.76
C ILE A 191 -13.39 3.98 0.60
N ASP A 192 -14.35 3.70 -0.28
CA ASP A 192 -15.42 4.63 -0.59
C ASP A 192 -16.55 4.63 0.47
N PRO A 193 -17.53 5.57 0.39
CA PRO A 193 -18.67 5.63 1.31
C PRO A 193 -19.55 4.38 1.36
N LYS A 194 -19.42 3.46 0.40
CA LYS A 194 -20.10 2.16 0.35
C LYS A 194 -19.22 1.03 0.85
N ALA A 195 -18.12 1.36 1.53
CA ALA A 195 -17.12 0.41 2.00
C ALA A 195 -16.48 -0.44 0.89
N LYS A 196 -16.34 0.09 -0.34
CA LYS A 196 -15.65 -0.58 -1.43
C LYS A 196 -14.20 -0.10 -1.53
N ILE A 197 -13.28 -1.03 -1.73
CA ILE A 197 -11.87 -0.70 -2.02
C ILE A 197 -11.79 -0.11 -3.43
N ARG A 198 -11.24 1.08 -3.55
CA ARG A 198 -11.15 1.83 -4.80
C ARG A 198 -9.74 1.90 -5.36
N ALA A 199 -8.74 1.95 -4.49
CA ALA A 199 -7.33 1.95 -4.85
C ALA A 199 -6.50 1.43 -3.68
N MET A 200 -5.29 0.97 -3.99
CA MET A 200 -4.30 0.55 -3.01
C MET A 200 -2.93 1.02 -3.44
N ILE A 201 -2.10 1.42 -2.48
CA ILE A 201 -0.71 1.79 -2.71
C ILE A 201 0.15 1.08 -1.67
N TYR A 202 1.23 0.46 -2.10
CA TYR A 202 2.18 -0.22 -1.24
C TYR A 202 3.58 0.38 -1.42
N TYR A 203 4.23 0.67 -0.31
CA TYR A 203 5.60 1.16 -0.27
C TYR A 203 6.47 0.22 0.55
N PRO A 204 7.76 0.07 0.17
CA PRO A 204 8.71 -0.67 0.99
C PRO A 204 8.99 0.09 2.30
N LEU A 205 9.54 -0.63 3.29
CA LEU A 205 9.75 -0.10 4.64
C LEU A 205 10.64 1.15 4.67
N SER A 206 11.62 1.22 3.76
CA SER A 206 12.62 2.30 3.67
C SER A 206 12.09 3.62 3.10
N ASN A 207 10.93 3.61 2.45
CA ASN A 207 10.44 4.75 1.66
C ASN A 207 9.18 5.35 2.28
N GLY A 208 9.26 6.61 2.68
CA GLY A 208 8.08 7.40 3.10
C GLY A 208 7.14 7.67 1.92
N ARG A 209 5.84 7.70 2.21
CA ARG A 209 4.77 7.88 1.21
C ARG A 209 4.68 9.32 0.71
N ASN A 210 4.19 9.49 -0.51
CA ASN A 210 3.83 10.80 -1.05
C ASN A 210 2.38 11.14 -0.71
N PHE A 211 2.18 12.01 0.27
CA PHE A 211 0.85 12.38 0.76
C PHE A 211 0.08 13.29 -0.20
N GLN A 212 0.78 14.06 -1.02
CA GLN A 212 0.14 14.86 -2.07
C GLN A 212 -0.47 13.96 -3.14
N GLU A 213 0.20 12.86 -3.50
CA GLU A 213 -0.36 11.85 -4.41
C GLU A 213 -1.57 11.13 -3.78
N ILE A 214 -1.50 10.79 -2.50
CA ILE A 214 -2.66 10.19 -1.79
C ILE A 214 -3.87 11.13 -1.86
N LYS A 215 -3.68 12.42 -1.60
CA LYS A 215 -4.73 13.44 -1.71
C LYS A 215 -5.22 13.60 -3.16
N ARG A 216 -4.28 13.72 -4.12
CA ARG A 216 -4.60 13.85 -5.55
C ARG A 216 -5.46 12.68 -6.03
N LEU A 217 -5.07 11.45 -5.70
CA LEU A 217 -5.82 10.25 -6.11
C LEU A 217 -7.21 10.20 -5.49
N LEU A 218 -7.37 10.61 -4.21
CA LEU A 218 -8.69 10.71 -3.58
C LEU A 218 -9.58 11.71 -4.34
N ILE A 219 -9.08 12.90 -4.66
CA ILE A 219 -9.83 13.93 -5.41
C ILE A 219 -10.17 13.40 -6.81
N ALA A 220 -9.24 12.72 -7.49
CA ALA A 220 -9.47 12.12 -8.80
C ALA A 220 -10.64 11.11 -8.78
N MET A 221 -10.67 10.22 -7.79
CA MET A 221 -11.77 9.25 -7.63
C MET A 221 -13.10 9.93 -7.31
N GLN A 222 -13.11 10.92 -6.44
CA GLN A 222 -14.32 11.69 -6.12
C GLN A 222 -14.83 12.46 -7.35
N THR A 223 -13.93 13.05 -8.13
CA THR A 223 -14.28 13.74 -9.39
C THR A 223 -14.88 12.78 -10.41
N ALA A 224 -14.25 11.62 -10.59
CA ALA A 224 -14.74 10.58 -11.49
C ALA A 224 -16.16 10.13 -11.12
N ASP A 225 -16.41 9.89 -9.83
CA ASP A 225 -17.72 9.45 -9.32
C ASP A 225 -18.79 10.55 -9.45
N ALA A 226 -18.45 11.79 -9.10
CA ALA A 226 -19.41 12.90 -9.10
C ALA A 226 -19.83 13.33 -10.50
N HIS A 227 -18.94 13.24 -11.47
CA HIS A 227 -19.15 13.78 -12.82
C HIS A 227 -19.23 12.72 -13.92
N ASN A 228 -19.11 11.43 -13.57
CA ASN A 228 -19.07 10.32 -14.54
C ASN A 228 -18.02 10.55 -15.64
N VAL A 229 -16.79 10.85 -15.21
CA VAL A 229 -15.64 11.13 -16.08
C VAL A 229 -14.45 10.25 -15.68
N ALA A 230 -13.40 10.29 -16.49
CA ALA A 230 -12.12 9.72 -16.13
C ALA A 230 -11.05 10.82 -16.03
N THR A 231 -10.04 10.63 -15.19
CA THR A 231 -8.90 11.53 -15.12
C THR A 231 -7.77 11.01 -15.99
N PRO A 232 -7.14 11.85 -16.85
CA PRO A 232 -5.99 11.41 -17.64
C PRO A 232 -4.76 11.14 -16.78
N ALA A 233 -3.69 10.62 -17.41
CA ALA A 233 -2.40 10.45 -16.74
C ALA A 233 -1.93 11.80 -16.16
N ASP A 234 -1.31 11.73 -14.97
CA ASP A 234 -0.75 12.88 -14.23
C ASP A 234 -1.75 14.01 -13.88
N TRP A 235 -3.04 13.78 -14.08
CA TRP A 235 -4.08 14.77 -13.84
C TRP A 235 -3.96 15.45 -12.48
N GLN A 236 -4.08 16.77 -12.48
CA GLN A 236 -4.17 17.60 -11.28
C GLN A 236 -5.57 18.25 -11.17
N PRO A 237 -6.05 18.50 -9.94
CA PRO A 237 -7.33 19.16 -9.73
C PRO A 237 -7.41 20.51 -10.46
N GLY A 238 -8.41 20.66 -11.34
CA GLY A 238 -8.61 21.83 -12.19
C GLY A 238 -8.20 21.66 -13.64
N GLU A 239 -7.55 20.56 -13.99
CA GLU A 239 -7.24 20.20 -15.36
C GLU A 239 -8.42 19.49 -16.04
N ASP A 240 -8.35 19.36 -17.36
CA ASP A 240 -9.39 18.73 -18.17
C ASP A 240 -9.49 17.23 -17.81
N VAL A 241 -10.71 16.72 -17.88
CA VAL A 241 -11.05 15.31 -17.66
C VAL A 241 -11.45 14.63 -18.95
N ILE A 242 -11.46 13.31 -18.99
CA ILE A 242 -11.85 12.52 -20.15
C ILE A 242 -13.33 12.14 -20.04
N VAL A 243 -14.09 12.41 -21.09
CA VAL A 243 -15.45 11.89 -21.25
C VAL A 243 -15.36 10.42 -21.65
N PRO A 244 -16.01 9.48 -20.96
CA PRO A 244 -15.96 8.06 -21.31
C PRO A 244 -16.31 7.79 -22.76
N ALA A 245 -15.62 6.85 -23.38
CA ALA A 245 -15.89 6.48 -24.77
C ALA A 245 -17.34 6.00 -24.95
N PRO A 246 -18.02 6.35 -26.07
CA PRO A 246 -19.39 5.94 -26.30
C PRO A 246 -19.47 4.44 -26.63
N GLY A 247 -20.57 3.81 -26.22
CA GLY A 247 -20.82 2.38 -26.42
C GLY A 247 -21.45 2.03 -27.80
N SER A 248 -21.64 2.99 -28.72
CA SER A 248 -22.23 2.75 -30.02
C SER A 248 -21.68 3.65 -31.13
N CYS A 249 -21.67 3.16 -32.35
CA CYS A 249 -21.23 3.92 -33.53
C CYS A 249 -22.05 5.20 -33.75
N GLY A 250 -23.36 5.19 -33.50
CA GLY A 250 -24.20 6.35 -33.63
C GLY A 250 -23.76 7.50 -32.72
N VAL A 251 -23.57 7.22 -31.41
CA VAL A 251 -23.13 8.21 -30.44
C VAL A 251 -21.67 8.64 -30.72
N ALA A 252 -20.83 7.73 -31.20
CA ALA A 252 -19.45 8.06 -31.60
C ALA A 252 -19.43 9.09 -32.75
N ASN A 253 -20.23 8.85 -33.80
CA ASN A 253 -20.35 9.76 -34.95
C ASN A 253 -20.95 11.12 -34.55
N GLU A 254 -21.98 11.11 -33.69
CA GLU A 254 -22.62 12.34 -33.20
C GLU A 254 -21.62 13.19 -32.37
N ARG A 255 -20.83 12.57 -31.51
CA ARG A 255 -19.79 13.25 -30.72
C ARG A 255 -18.78 14.01 -31.57
N VAL A 256 -18.35 13.39 -32.67
CA VAL A 256 -17.40 14.01 -33.62
C VAL A 256 -18.10 15.11 -34.45
N ALA A 257 -19.35 14.87 -34.89
CA ALA A 257 -20.06 15.81 -35.76
C ALA A 257 -20.61 17.04 -34.99
N LYS A 258 -20.91 16.88 -33.70
CA LYS A 258 -21.53 17.94 -32.87
C LYS A 258 -20.91 17.95 -31.47
N PRO A 259 -19.66 18.44 -31.32
CA PRO A 259 -19.02 18.51 -30.01
C PRO A 259 -19.77 19.49 -29.08
N ASP A 260 -19.84 19.12 -27.78
CA ASP A 260 -20.36 20.04 -26.75
C ASP A 260 -19.40 21.23 -26.55
N LYS A 261 -19.95 22.39 -26.15
CA LYS A 261 -19.21 23.66 -26.02
C LYS A 261 -18.02 23.57 -25.03
N ASP A 262 -18.14 22.74 -23.99
CA ASP A 262 -17.12 22.58 -22.94
C ASP A 262 -16.19 21.41 -23.22
N THR A 263 -16.21 20.82 -24.43
CA THR A 263 -15.40 19.67 -24.79
C THR A 263 -14.43 19.97 -25.92
N THR A 264 -13.31 19.27 -25.90
CA THR A 264 -12.31 19.21 -26.98
C THR A 264 -12.32 17.78 -27.51
N VAL A 265 -12.86 17.57 -28.71
CA VAL A 265 -12.93 16.26 -29.35
C VAL A 265 -11.72 16.10 -30.25
N MET A 266 -10.81 15.20 -29.90
CA MET A 266 -9.70 14.79 -30.78
C MET A 266 -10.15 13.65 -31.71
N ASP A 267 -10.96 12.73 -31.14
CA ASP A 267 -11.62 11.62 -31.84
C ASP A 267 -12.78 11.14 -30.99
N TRP A 268 -13.65 10.25 -31.51
CA TRP A 268 -14.82 9.74 -30.85
C TRP A 268 -14.54 9.11 -29.47
N PHE A 269 -13.36 8.53 -29.29
CA PHE A 269 -12.89 7.90 -28.03
C PHE A 269 -12.04 8.83 -27.18
N MET A 270 -11.49 9.90 -27.75
CA MET A 270 -10.58 10.84 -27.09
C MET A 270 -11.20 12.22 -27.01
N THR A 271 -12.01 12.41 -25.99
CA THR A 271 -12.74 13.67 -25.77
C THR A 271 -12.42 14.18 -24.38
N PHE A 272 -11.91 15.40 -24.31
CA PHE A 272 -11.64 16.11 -23.07
C PHE A 272 -12.78 17.06 -22.73
N LYS A 273 -13.04 17.26 -21.45
CA LYS A 273 -14.02 18.21 -20.91
C LYS A 273 -13.36 19.08 -19.86
N LYS A 274 -13.61 20.36 -19.91
CA LYS A 274 -13.11 21.32 -18.90
C LYS A 274 -13.70 20.99 -17.54
N MET A 275 -12.80 20.88 -16.52
CA MET A 275 -13.19 20.61 -15.15
C MET A 275 -12.49 21.62 -14.21
N PRO A 276 -12.98 22.88 -14.19
CA PRO A 276 -12.38 23.92 -13.34
C PRO A 276 -12.55 23.58 -11.85
N LYS A 277 -11.66 24.12 -11.02
CA LYS A 277 -11.57 23.83 -9.57
C LYS A 277 -12.85 24.09 -8.80
N ASP A 278 -13.66 25.07 -9.21
CA ASP A 278 -14.94 25.42 -8.58
C ASP A 278 -16.02 24.33 -8.72
N LYS A 279 -15.84 23.40 -9.65
CA LYS A 279 -16.71 22.21 -9.81
C LYS A 279 -16.25 20.99 -9.00
N LEU A 280 -15.11 21.06 -8.33
CA LEU A 280 -14.50 19.97 -7.58
C LEU A 280 -14.76 20.14 -6.08
N THR A 281 -14.86 19.01 -5.37
CA THR A 281 -14.71 19.03 -3.92
C THR A 281 -13.22 19.16 -3.62
N LEU A 282 -12.78 20.31 -3.17
CA LEU A 282 -11.37 20.59 -2.85
C LEU A 282 -11.24 21.09 -1.40
N PRO A 283 -10.13 20.79 -0.73
CA PRO A 283 -9.82 21.44 0.54
C PRO A 283 -9.55 22.94 0.30
N PRO A 284 -9.74 23.79 1.32
CA PRO A 284 -9.42 25.20 1.22
C PRO A 284 -7.94 25.40 0.88
N GLU A 285 -7.66 26.35 0.01
CA GLU A 285 -6.27 26.76 -0.30
C GLU A 285 -5.65 27.40 0.96
N LYS A 286 -4.41 27.01 1.28
CA LYS A 286 -3.64 27.55 2.42
C LYS A 286 -3.02 28.89 2.06
#